data_ef7f8a6f1ce28fac764b6acde153e997
#
_entry.id   ef7f8a6f1ce28fac764b6acde153e997
#
_cell.length_a   1.000
_cell.length_b   1.000
_cell.length_c   1.000
_cell.angle_alpha   90.00
_cell.angle_beta   90.00
_cell.angle_gamma   90.00
#
_symmetry.space_group_name_H-M   'P 1'
#
loop_
_entity.id
_entity.type
_entity.pdbx_description
1 polymer ?
#
loop_
_entity_poly.entity_id
_entity_poly.type
_entity_poly.pdbx_seq_one_letter_code
_entity_poly.pdbx_strand_id
1 'polypeptide(L)'
;SGSLDAHYAPQTPLVLVETDNFVKTLAELQAKQRQVASLRVSTNPQAYAHDLYAQLRSLDQLGADVILVEQPPGSTAWQGINDRLRRAAFDSVGVLERLLA
;
A
#
# COMPACT_ATOMS: atom_id res chain seq x y z
N SER A 1 -0.04 -21.28 10.13
CA SER A 1 -1.25 -20.88 10.77
C SER A 1 -1.79 -19.61 10.13
N GLY A 2 -3.08 -19.38 10.32
CA GLY A 2 -3.74 -18.22 9.75
C GLY A 2 -3.21 -16.88 10.24
N SER A 3 -2.47 -16.88 11.33
CA SER A 3 -1.93 -15.66 11.89
C SER A 3 -0.89 -15.00 10.99
N LEU A 4 -0.26 -15.76 10.09
CA LEU A 4 0.72 -15.18 9.17
C LEU A 4 0.09 -14.08 8.31
N ASP A 5 -1.10 -14.35 7.75
CA ASP A 5 -1.75 -13.36 6.91
C ASP A 5 -2.19 -12.13 7.72
N ALA A 6 -2.64 -12.35 8.95
CA ALA A 6 -3.08 -11.24 9.80
C ALA A 6 -1.93 -10.33 10.21
N HIS A 7 -0.73 -10.84 10.21
CA HIS A 7 0.45 -10.10 10.67
C HIS A 7 1.44 -9.80 9.53
N TYR A 8 1.04 -10.09 8.30
CA TYR A 8 1.93 -9.87 7.17
C TYR A 8 2.25 -8.39 7.01
N ALA A 9 3.52 -8.11 6.83
CA ALA A 9 3.99 -6.78 6.44
C ALA A 9 5.09 -6.96 5.41
N PRO A 10 5.05 -6.22 4.29
CA PRO A 10 6.11 -6.28 3.29
C PRO A 10 7.43 -5.81 3.87
N GLN A 11 8.53 -6.28 3.27
CA GLN A 11 9.84 -5.74 3.58
C GLN A 11 10.02 -4.35 2.96
N THR A 12 9.44 -4.13 1.79
CA THR A 12 9.39 -2.81 1.19
C THR A 12 8.41 -1.93 1.98
N PRO A 13 8.79 -0.70 2.33
CA PRO A 13 7.85 0.17 3.04
C PRO A 13 6.56 0.38 2.25
N LEU A 14 5.43 0.29 2.95
CA LEU A 14 4.12 0.49 2.34
C LEU A 14 3.50 1.75 2.92
N VAL A 15 3.07 2.65 2.04
CA VAL A 15 2.49 3.92 2.46
C VAL A 15 1.10 4.06 1.87
N LEU A 16 0.14 4.43 2.71
CA LEU A 16 -1.24 4.70 2.28
C LEU A 16 -1.37 6.18 1.95
N VAL A 17 -1.96 6.46 0.79
CA VAL A 17 -2.13 7.83 0.30
C VAL A 17 -3.58 8.01 -0.13
N GLU A 18 -4.17 9.12 0.24
CA GLU A 18 -5.54 9.42 -0.14
C GLU A 18 -5.67 9.53 -1.66
N THR A 19 -6.85 9.18 -2.17
CA THR A 19 -7.13 9.17 -3.60
C THR A 19 -6.73 10.48 -4.28
N ASP A 20 -7.07 11.61 -3.66
CA ASP A 20 -6.82 12.93 -4.25
C ASP A 20 -5.33 13.25 -4.36
N ASN A 21 -4.50 12.59 -3.57
CA ASN A 21 -3.07 12.83 -3.56
C ASN A 21 -2.26 11.74 -4.25
N PHE A 22 -2.91 10.67 -4.69
CA PHE A 22 -2.20 9.49 -5.18
C PHE A 22 -1.36 9.79 -6.42
N VAL A 23 -1.98 10.37 -7.45
CA VAL A 23 -1.26 10.65 -8.71
C VAL A 23 -0.15 11.66 -8.48
N LYS A 24 -0.42 12.68 -7.68
CA LYS A 24 0.58 13.70 -7.37
C LYS A 24 1.79 13.10 -6.64
N THR A 25 1.52 12.28 -5.61
CA THR A 25 2.60 11.65 -4.84
C THR A 25 3.43 10.72 -5.71
N LEU A 26 2.76 9.93 -6.55
CA LEU A 26 3.45 9.03 -7.47
C LEU A 26 4.36 9.82 -8.40
N ALA A 27 3.86 10.91 -8.98
CA ALA A 27 4.65 11.75 -9.88
C ALA A 27 5.84 12.37 -9.18
N GLU A 28 5.66 12.82 -7.94
CA GLU A 28 6.75 13.41 -7.16
C GLU A 28 7.84 12.39 -6.87
N LEU A 29 7.46 11.16 -6.52
CA LEU A 29 8.44 10.10 -6.28
C LEU A 29 9.21 9.76 -7.55
N GLN A 30 8.51 9.66 -8.67
CA GLN A 30 9.13 9.36 -9.94
C GLN A 30 10.07 10.48 -10.39
N ALA A 31 9.72 11.73 -10.09
CA ALA A 31 10.58 12.87 -10.38
C ALA A 31 11.88 12.82 -9.58
N LYS A 32 11.85 12.19 -8.41
CA LYS A 32 13.04 11.96 -7.59
C LYS A 32 13.74 10.65 -7.97
N GLN A 33 13.33 10.01 -9.06
CA GLN A 33 13.89 8.77 -9.56
C GLN A 33 13.73 7.60 -8.58
N ARG A 34 12.69 7.64 -7.75
CA ARG A 34 12.37 6.53 -6.86
C ARG A 34 11.61 5.45 -7.60
N GLN A 35 11.89 4.20 -7.26
CA GLN A 35 11.18 3.06 -7.80
C GLN A 35 9.92 2.84 -6.99
N VAL A 36 8.74 2.91 -7.62
CA VAL A 36 7.47 2.83 -6.91
C VAL A 36 6.66 1.65 -7.43
N ALA A 37 6.28 0.76 -6.52
CA ALA A 37 5.24 -0.23 -6.78
C ALA A 37 3.92 0.36 -6.29
N SER A 38 2.85 0.24 -7.04
CA SER A 38 1.61 0.92 -6.68
C SER A 38 0.42 -0.02 -6.71
N LEU A 39 -0.57 0.28 -5.88
CA LEU A 39 -1.81 -0.47 -5.81
C LEU A 39 -2.97 0.52 -5.69
N ARG A 40 -3.89 0.47 -6.66
CA ARG A 40 -5.07 1.33 -6.67
C ARG A 40 -6.29 0.59 -6.15
N VAL A 41 -7.26 1.35 -5.69
CA VAL A 41 -8.54 0.79 -5.23
C VAL A 41 -9.34 0.29 -6.43
N SER A 42 -9.99 -0.87 -6.26
CA SER A 42 -10.94 -1.36 -7.24
C SER A 42 -12.38 -1.07 -6.78
N THR A 43 -13.33 -1.36 -7.64
CA THR A 43 -14.75 -1.14 -7.32
C THR A 43 -15.36 -2.28 -6.50
N ASN A 44 -14.66 -3.42 -6.39
CA ASN A 44 -15.18 -4.61 -5.75
C ASN A 44 -14.35 -4.94 -4.51
N PRO A 45 -14.85 -4.61 -3.30
CA PRO A 45 -14.07 -4.87 -2.08
C PRO A 45 -13.83 -6.34 -1.82
N GLN A 46 -14.76 -7.22 -2.22
CA GLN A 46 -14.57 -8.65 -1.98
C GLN A 46 -13.42 -9.21 -2.81
N ALA A 47 -13.35 -8.84 -4.08
CA ALA A 47 -12.26 -9.27 -4.95
C ALA A 47 -10.93 -8.66 -4.48
N TYR A 48 -10.94 -7.40 -4.08
CA TYR A 48 -9.76 -6.73 -3.56
C TYR A 48 -9.24 -7.46 -2.32
N ALA A 49 -10.14 -7.78 -1.38
CA ALA A 49 -9.75 -8.48 -0.15
C ALA A 49 -9.18 -9.86 -0.46
N HIS A 50 -9.81 -10.56 -1.40
CA HIS A 50 -9.38 -11.92 -1.77
C HIS A 50 -7.94 -11.91 -2.29
N ASP A 51 -7.57 -10.91 -3.09
CA ASP A 51 -6.29 -10.88 -3.76
C ASP A 51 -5.21 -10.10 -3.00
N LEU A 52 -5.56 -9.47 -1.89
CA LEU A 52 -4.73 -8.45 -1.28
C LEU A 52 -3.33 -8.95 -0.93
N TYR A 53 -3.23 -10.04 -0.20
CA TYR A 53 -1.91 -10.51 0.24
C TYR A 53 -1.07 -11.02 -0.92
N ALA A 54 -1.70 -11.65 -1.90
CA ALA A 54 -0.98 -12.09 -3.10
C ALA A 54 -0.42 -10.89 -3.86
N GLN A 55 -1.21 -9.83 -3.98
CA GLN A 55 -0.76 -8.62 -4.64
C GLN A 55 0.36 -7.94 -3.87
N LEU A 56 0.24 -7.85 -2.54
CA LEU A 56 1.29 -7.23 -1.73
C LEU A 56 2.59 -8.01 -1.83
N ARG A 57 2.52 -9.34 -1.84
CA ARG A 57 3.72 -10.16 -2.00
C ARG A 57 4.38 -9.92 -3.37
N SER A 58 3.57 -9.82 -4.42
CA SER A 58 4.09 -9.55 -5.76
C SER A 58 4.77 -8.19 -5.83
N LEU A 59 4.14 -7.18 -5.26
CA LEU A 59 4.70 -5.83 -5.25
C LEU A 59 5.99 -5.77 -4.42
N ASP A 60 6.02 -6.50 -3.31
CA ASP A 60 7.20 -6.56 -2.45
C ASP A 60 8.41 -7.17 -3.17
N GLN A 61 8.16 -8.13 -4.07
CA GLN A 61 9.22 -8.80 -4.80
C GLN A 61 9.85 -7.93 -5.89
N LEU A 62 9.24 -6.81 -6.22
CA LEU A 62 9.77 -5.92 -7.24
C LEU A 62 11.02 -5.16 -6.78
N GLY A 63 11.30 -5.15 -5.49
CA GLY A 63 12.48 -4.45 -4.98
C GLY A 63 12.39 -2.94 -5.11
N ALA A 64 11.18 -2.39 -5.08
CA ALA A 64 10.98 -0.94 -5.18
C ALA A 64 11.41 -0.24 -3.89
N ASP A 65 11.51 1.08 -3.96
CA ASP A 65 11.79 1.91 -2.78
C ASP A 65 10.59 2.02 -1.87
N VAL A 66 9.38 1.92 -2.43
CA VAL A 66 8.14 2.07 -1.68
C VAL A 66 7.02 1.38 -2.42
N ILE A 67 6.06 0.83 -1.66
CA ILE A 67 4.77 0.39 -2.18
C ILE A 67 3.77 1.50 -1.85
N LEU A 68 3.26 2.16 -2.88
CA LEU A 68 2.30 3.24 -2.70
C LEU A 68 0.90 2.68 -2.90
N VAL A 69 0.07 2.75 -1.88
CA VAL A 69 -1.27 2.16 -1.88
C VAL A 69 -2.30 3.27 -1.74
N GLU A 70 -3.26 3.29 -2.68
CA GLU A 70 -4.37 4.21 -2.58
C GLU A 70 -5.26 3.82 -1.39
N GLN A 71 -5.55 4.79 -0.52
CA GLN A 71 -6.39 4.56 0.65
C GLN A 71 -7.80 4.17 0.20
N PRO A 72 -8.28 2.98 0.57
CA PRO A 72 -9.65 2.59 0.23
C PRO A 72 -10.69 3.46 0.96
N PRO A 73 -11.95 3.40 0.51
CA PRO A 73 -13.02 4.12 1.20
C PRO A 73 -13.14 3.70 2.66
N GLY A 74 -13.70 4.61 3.48
CA GLY A 74 -13.90 4.33 4.90
C GLY A 74 -15.18 3.60 5.25
N SER A 75 -15.93 3.12 4.25
CA SER A 75 -17.20 2.44 4.50
C SER A 75 -16.99 1.05 5.09
N THR A 76 -18.07 0.50 5.62
CA THR A 76 -18.05 -0.81 6.29
C THR A 76 -17.49 -1.92 5.41
N ALA A 77 -17.80 -1.88 4.11
CA ALA A 77 -17.35 -2.91 3.17
C ALA A 77 -15.83 -2.99 3.06
N TRP A 78 -15.12 -1.89 3.37
CA TRP A 78 -13.67 -1.81 3.25
C TRP A 78 -12.94 -1.87 4.60
N GLN A 79 -13.68 -2.02 5.70
CA GLN A 79 -13.10 -1.89 7.03
C GLN A 79 -12.01 -2.92 7.30
N GLY A 80 -12.26 -4.19 6.98
CA GLY A 80 -11.27 -5.24 7.18
C GLY A 80 -10.04 -5.05 6.31
N ILE A 81 -10.25 -4.56 5.08
CA ILE A 81 -9.16 -4.27 4.18
C ILE A 81 -8.29 -3.14 4.73
N ASN A 82 -8.93 -2.08 5.22
CA ASN A 82 -8.21 -0.95 5.80
C ASN A 82 -7.40 -1.37 7.01
N ASP A 83 -7.93 -2.26 7.85
CA ASP A 83 -7.20 -2.79 8.99
C ASP A 83 -5.94 -3.53 8.57
N ARG A 84 -6.05 -4.37 7.55
CA ARG A 84 -4.89 -5.11 7.03
C ARG A 84 -3.84 -4.19 6.44
N LEU A 85 -4.28 -3.18 5.69
CA LEU A 85 -3.35 -2.22 5.09
C LEU A 85 -2.64 -1.40 6.16
N ARG A 86 -3.33 -1.00 7.23
CA ARG A 86 -2.68 -0.28 8.32
C ARG A 86 -1.61 -1.12 9.00
N ARG A 87 -1.86 -2.42 9.17
CA ARG A 87 -0.84 -3.31 9.73
C ARG A 87 0.36 -3.43 8.80
N ALA A 88 0.10 -3.54 7.51
CA ALA A 88 1.19 -3.64 6.53
C ALA A 88 2.01 -2.36 6.46
N ALA A 89 1.42 -1.22 6.79
CA ALA A 89 2.09 0.08 6.76
C ALA A 89 2.69 0.48 8.10
N PHE A 90 2.68 -0.41 9.09
CA PHE A 90 2.99 -0.08 10.48
C PHE A 90 4.34 0.63 10.65
N ASP A 91 5.37 0.14 9.98
CA ASP A 91 6.72 0.66 10.15
C ASP A 91 7.11 1.70 9.09
N SER A 92 6.14 2.32 8.44
CA SER A 92 6.40 3.19 7.28
C SER A 92 6.26 4.68 7.59
N VAL A 93 6.25 5.05 8.87
CA VAL A 93 6.16 6.46 9.26
C VAL A 93 7.41 7.20 8.76
N GLY A 94 7.18 8.34 8.10
CA GLY A 94 8.27 9.19 7.62
C GLY A 94 8.92 8.74 6.32
N VAL A 95 8.48 7.63 5.73
CA VAL A 95 9.10 7.11 4.50
C VAL A 95 8.96 8.11 3.35
N LEU A 96 7.76 8.65 3.13
CA LEU A 96 7.56 9.60 2.03
C LEU A 96 8.41 10.84 2.20
N GLU A 97 8.49 11.38 3.41
CA GLU A 97 9.32 12.56 3.67
C GLU A 97 10.76 12.29 3.31
N ARG A 98 11.28 11.13 3.68
CA ARG A 98 12.65 10.74 3.37
C ARG A 98 12.88 10.59 1.87
N LEU A 99 11.94 9.94 1.18
CA LEU A 99 12.10 9.68 -0.25
C LEU A 99 11.94 10.93 -1.10
N LEU A 100 11.16 11.90 -0.62
CA LEU A 100 10.90 13.15 -1.34
C LEU A 100 11.86 14.26 -0.94
N ALA A 101 12.71 14.03 0.01
CA ALA A 101 13.67 15.03 0.47
C ALA A 101 14.71 15.42 -0.59
#